data_bfd4617935520ea6752e2c572f9ba815
#
_entry.id   bfd4617935520ea6752e2c572f9ba815
#
_cell.length_a   1.000
_cell.length_b   1.000
_cell.length_c   1.000
_cell.angle_alpha   90.00
_cell.angle_beta   90.00
_cell.angle_gamma   90.00
#
_symmetry.space_group_name_H-M   'P 1'
#
loop_
_entity.id
_entity.type
_entity.pdbx_description
1 polymer ?
#
loop_
_entity_poly.entity_id
_entity_poly.type
_entity_poly.pdbx_seq_one_letter_code
_entity_poly.pdbx_strand_id
1 'polypeptide(L)'
;DVKNPWKSKELLQRYILCTRDNAQKLPSSLQGTRVSIPLERCVMSTAAHCYLLDQLKQTTNMAAVLGRKYIHIPVIENEIKRGKIADAGEEFQPNIEKLILIKPDALFLSPYEQAGSYQNLDKLGVPIIFCADYMESSSLARAEWMKVYGLFFNCEELAGKLFEEVERNYKAQTAMAHQANSKNEIFTERLMSGTWY
;
A
#
# COMPACT_ATOMS: atom_id res chain seq x y z
N ASP A 1 -7.87 -5.32 -10.83
CA ASP A 1 -7.78 -6.66 -10.26
C ASP A 1 -6.41 -6.85 -9.61
N VAL A 2 -6.39 -7.38 -8.40
CA VAL A 2 -5.19 -7.81 -7.70
C VAL A 2 -5.17 -9.33 -7.71
N LYS A 3 -4.08 -9.91 -8.24
CA LYS A 3 -3.92 -11.37 -8.29
C LYS A 3 -3.60 -11.93 -6.91
N ASN A 4 -4.06 -13.16 -6.64
CA ASN A 4 -3.75 -13.84 -5.40
C ASN A 4 -2.29 -14.34 -5.44
N PRO A 5 -1.39 -13.86 -4.56
CA PRO A 5 0.02 -14.24 -4.59
C PRO A 5 0.27 -15.70 -4.18
N TRP A 6 -0.67 -16.32 -3.43
CA TRP A 6 -0.57 -17.73 -3.00
C TRP A 6 -1.26 -18.70 -3.95
N LYS A 7 -2.21 -18.17 -4.77
CA LYS A 7 -3.03 -18.98 -5.68
C LYS A 7 -3.08 -18.32 -7.06
N SER A 8 -2.13 -18.64 -7.91
CA SER A 8 -1.88 -17.96 -9.19
C SER A 8 -3.06 -17.87 -10.17
N LYS A 9 -4.11 -18.71 -9.99
CA LYS A 9 -5.32 -18.73 -10.84
C LYS A 9 -6.49 -17.95 -10.24
N GLU A 10 -6.36 -17.45 -9.02
CA GLU A 10 -7.43 -16.76 -8.32
C GLU A 10 -7.12 -15.25 -8.24
N LEU A 11 -8.16 -14.43 -8.13
CA LEU A 11 -8.01 -13.04 -7.76
C LEU A 11 -8.00 -12.95 -6.23
N LEU A 12 -7.12 -12.09 -5.71
CA LEU A 12 -7.17 -11.69 -4.31
C LEU A 12 -8.34 -10.74 -4.11
N GLN A 13 -8.43 -9.71 -4.97
CA GLN A 13 -9.50 -8.71 -4.88
C GLN A 13 -9.70 -8.02 -6.22
N ARG A 14 -10.97 -7.64 -6.48
CA ARG A 14 -11.35 -6.76 -7.59
C ARG A 14 -11.84 -5.43 -7.03
N TYR A 15 -11.29 -4.33 -7.54
CA TYR A 15 -11.74 -2.98 -7.21
C TYR A 15 -12.43 -2.34 -8.41
N ILE A 16 -13.52 -1.62 -8.14
CA ILE A 16 -14.23 -0.81 -9.10
C ILE A 16 -14.05 0.63 -8.68
N LEU A 17 -13.18 1.33 -9.41
CA LEU A 17 -12.87 2.73 -9.13
C LEU A 17 -13.87 3.62 -9.88
N CYS A 18 -14.44 4.57 -9.19
CA CYS A 18 -15.37 5.54 -9.76
C CYS A 18 -15.26 6.88 -9.05
N THR A 19 -15.56 7.96 -9.75
CA THR A 19 -15.68 9.26 -9.10
C THR A 19 -16.90 9.29 -8.16
N ARG A 20 -16.86 10.12 -7.12
CA ARG A 20 -17.97 10.23 -6.14
C ARG A 20 -19.32 10.49 -6.81
N ASP A 21 -19.34 11.35 -7.83
CA ASP A 21 -20.59 11.68 -8.58
C ASP A 21 -21.17 10.53 -9.39
N ASN A 22 -20.35 9.55 -9.74
CA ASN A 22 -20.74 8.40 -10.53
C ASN A 22 -20.95 7.14 -9.70
N ALA A 23 -20.65 7.17 -8.42
CA ALA A 23 -20.74 5.98 -7.54
C ALA A 23 -22.15 5.37 -7.52
N GLN A 24 -23.18 6.21 -7.51
CA GLN A 24 -24.58 5.77 -7.51
C GLN A 24 -25.07 5.28 -8.88
N LYS A 25 -24.37 5.63 -9.98
CA LYS A 25 -24.75 5.25 -11.35
C LYS A 25 -24.17 3.91 -11.78
N LEU A 26 -23.29 3.31 -10.95
CA LEU A 26 -22.69 2.03 -11.27
C LEU A 26 -23.72 0.89 -11.25
N PRO A 27 -23.77 0.06 -12.29
CA PRO A 27 -24.65 -1.10 -12.33
C PRO A 27 -24.43 -2.00 -11.12
N SER A 28 -25.50 -2.50 -10.51
CA SER A 28 -25.43 -3.45 -9.39
C SER A 28 -24.80 -4.79 -9.78
N SER A 29 -24.83 -5.12 -11.07
CA SER A 29 -24.23 -6.34 -11.63
C SER A 29 -22.70 -6.36 -11.60
N LEU A 30 -22.02 -5.21 -11.43
CA LEU A 30 -20.58 -5.16 -11.33
C LEU A 30 -20.11 -5.77 -10.01
N GLN A 31 -19.34 -6.85 -10.13
CA GLN A 31 -18.75 -7.59 -9.01
C GLN A 31 -17.40 -6.98 -8.60
N GLY A 32 -17.21 -6.68 -7.33
CA GLY A 32 -15.97 -6.13 -6.77
C GLY A 32 -16.20 -5.08 -5.69
N THR A 33 -15.14 -4.72 -5.01
CA THR A 33 -15.14 -3.65 -4.00
C THR A 33 -15.21 -2.30 -4.68
N ARG A 34 -16.25 -1.53 -4.39
CA ARG A 34 -16.42 -0.19 -4.94
C ARG A 34 -15.60 0.81 -4.14
N VAL A 35 -14.82 1.62 -4.82
CA VAL A 35 -13.98 2.65 -4.21
C VAL A 35 -14.22 3.97 -4.92
N SER A 36 -14.67 4.97 -4.18
CA SER A 36 -14.81 6.34 -4.69
C SER A 36 -13.47 7.05 -4.71
N ILE A 37 -13.06 7.53 -5.87
CA ILE A 37 -11.78 8.23 -6.07
C ILE A 37 -11.98 9.69 -6.47
N PRO A 38 -10.98 10.59 -6.21
CA PRO A 38 -9.78 10.32 -5.43
C PRO A 38 -10.08 10.06 -3.95
N LEU A 39 -9.22 9.26 -3.29
CA LEU A 39 -9.28 9.08 -1.85
C LEU A 39 -8.77 10.34 -1.14
N GLU A 40 -9.44 10.73 -0.07
CA GLU A 40 -9.11 11.94 0.69
C GLU A 40 -8.75 11.65 2.15
N ARG A 41 -9.14 10.47 2.66
CA ARG A 41 -8.97 10.09 4.07
C ARG A 41 -8.62 8.60 4.18
N CYS A 42 -7.37 8.26 3.89
CA CYS A 42 -6.95 6.86 3.95
C CYS A 42 -6.24 6.49 5.26
N VAL A 43 -6.25 5.21 5.57
CA VAL A 43 -5.46 4.61 6.66
C VAL A 43 -4.38 3.72 6.03
N MET A 44 -3.13 3.90 6.46
CA MET A 44 -1.97 3.14 5.98
C MET A 44 -1.44 2.20 7.05
N SER A 45 -1.14 0.95 6.70
CA SER A 45 -0.72 -0.07 7.68
C SER A 45 0.78 -0.28 7.78
N THR A 46 1.57 0.11 6.79
CA THR A 46 3.02 -0.13 6.79
C THR A 46 3.82 1.11 6.41
N ALA A 47 5.10 1.12 6.80
CA ALA A 47 6.03 2.17 6.38
C ALA A 47 6.19 2.23 4.85
N ALA A 48 6.14 1.08 4.16
CA ALA A 48 6.22 1.03 2.69
C ALA A 48 5.03 1.74 2.04
N HIS A 49 3.81 1.46 2.49
CA HIS A 49 2.60 2.13 2.01
C HIS A 49 2.64 3.65 2.29
N CYS A 50 3.08 4.02 3.49
CA CYS A 50 3.27 5.42 3.86
C CYS A 50 4.29 6.13 2.97
N TYR A 51 5.41 5.47 2.68
CA TYR A 51 6.47 6.02 1.83
C TYR A 51 5.99 6.23 0.39
N LEU A 52 5.29 5.24 -0.19
CA LEU A 52 4.72 5.38 -1.54
C LEU A 52 3.77 6.58 -1.63
N LEU A 53 2.92 6.75 -0.62
CA LEU A 53 1.98 7.88 -0.58
C LEU A 53 2.71 9.23 -0.45
N ASP A 54 3.79 9.28 0.31
CA ASP A 54 4.64 10.47 0.42
C ASP A 54 5.32 10.81 -0.91
N GLN A 55 5.87 9.83 -1.62
CA GLN A 55 6.46 10.04 -2.95
C GLN A 55 5.45 10.59 -3.95
N LEU A 56 4.21 10.17 -3.87
CA LEU A 56 3.10 10.67 -4.68
C LEU A 56 2.55 12.02 -4.21
N LYS A 57 3.15 12.65 -3.19
CA LYS A 57 2.72 13.94 -2.61
C LYS A 57 1.29 13.92 -2.07
N GLN A 58 0.83 12.77 -1.61
CA GLN A 58 -0.52 12.54 -1.11
C GLN A 58 -0.59 12.35 0.42
N THR A 59 0.46 12.73 1.16
CA THR A 59 0.53 12.59 2.63
C THR A 59 -0.64 13.29 3.33
N THR A 60 -1.15 14.40 2.77
CA THR A 60 -2.31 15.13 3.31
C THR A 60 -3.61 14.32 3.29
N ASN A 61 -3.69 13.27 2.47
CA ASN A 61 -4.83 12.37 2.39
C ASN A 61 -4.73 11.19 3.36
N MET A 62 -3.64 11.13 4.14
CA MET A 62 -3.46 10.13 5.19
C MET A 62 -4.13 10.61 6.48
N ALA A 63 -5.24 9.99 6.85
CA ALA A 63 -5.98 10.32 8.08
C ALA A 63 -5.44 9.59 9.31
N ALA A 64 -4.91 8.37 9.12
CA ALA A 64 -4.32 7.59 10.19
C ALA A 64 -3.29 6.59 9.68
N VAL A 65 -2.51 6.07 10.63
CA VAL A 65 -1.59 4.96 10.42
C VAL A 65 -1.87 3.84 11.41
N LEU A 66 -1.55 2.62 10.99
CA LEU A 66 -1.44 1.44 11.86
C LEU A 66 0.04 1.09 12.05
N GLY A 67 0.41 0.54 13.20
CA GLY A 67 1.79 0.15 13.47
C GLY A 67 2.77 1.33 13.52
N ARG A 68 2.36 2.46 14.09
CA ARG A 68 3.13 3.71 14.15
C ARG A 68 4.60 3.53 14.54
N LYS A 69 4.88 2.58 15.44
CA LYS A 69 6.24 2.31 15.95
C LYS A 69 7.25 1.89 14.87
N TYR A 70 6.77 1.47 13.68
CA TYR A 70 7.59 1.08 12.54
C TYR A 70 7.69 2.16 11.46
N ILE A 71 7.02 3.30 11.64
CA ILE A 71 6.96 4.38 10.65
C ILE A 71 7.90 5.49 11.07
N HIS A 72 9.09 5.53 10.44
CA HIS A 72 10.16 6.49 10.70
C HIS A 72 10.37 7.44 9.51
N ILE A 73 9.28 7.97 8.96
CA ILE A 73 9.28 8.91 7.85
C ILE A 73 9.07 10.31 8.44
N PRO A 74 10.08 11.22 8.36
CA PRO A 74 10.06 12.49 9.09
C PRO A 74 8.83 13.35 8.83
N VAL A 75 8.35 13.44 7.58
CA VAL A 75 7.16 14.22 7.24
C VAL A 75 5.92 13.65 7.94
N ILE A 76 5.76 12.34 7.95
CA ILE A 76 4.61 11.66 8.57
C ILE A 76 4.69 11.76 10.10
N GLU A 77 5.87 11.55 10.68
CA GLU A 77 6.06 11.73 12.12
C GLU A 77 5.69 13.15 12.58
N ASN A 78 6.04 14.16 11.79
CA ASN A 78 5.68 15.55 12.10
C ASN A 78 4.16 15.77 12.03
N GLU A 79 3.47 15.20 11.04
CA GLU A 79 2.01 15.33 10.93
C GLU A 79 1.29 14.55 12.05
N ILE A 80 1.86 13.42 12.50
CA ILE A 80 1.36 12.71 13.69
C ILE A 80 1.54 13.58 14.95
N LYS A 81 2.71 14.19 15.15
CA LYS A 81 2.97 15.11 16.29
C LYS A 81 2.03 16.31 16.30
N ARG A 82 1.63 16.78 15.12
CA ARG A 82 0.65 17.88 14.94
C ARG A 82 -0.80 17.43 15.11
N GLY A 83 -1.06 16.14 15.30
CA GLY A 83 -2.40 15.59 15.42
C GLY A 83 -3.19 15.54 14.11
N LYS A 84 -2.56 15.71 12.95
CA LYS A 84 -3.20 15.63 11.64
C LYS A 84 -3.34 14.20 11.13
N ILE A 85 -2.37 13.34 11.48
CA ILE A 85 -2.41 11.91 11.22
C ILE A 85 -2.57 11.20 12.56
N ALA A 86 -3.62 10.41 12.71
CA ALA A 86 -3.89 9.67 13.93
C ALA A 86 -3.10 8.36 13.99
N ASP A 87 -2.76 7.92 15.20
CA ASP A 87 -2.34 6.55 15.47
C ASP A 87 -3.60 5.72 15.75
N ALA A 88 -3.92 4.79 14.87
CA ALA A 88 -5.11 3.94 14.96
C ALA A 88 -4.80 2.51 15.46
N GLY A 89 -3.66 2.31 16.10
CA GLY A 89 -3.25 1.03 16.71
C GLY A 89 -2.35 0.19 15.81
N GLU A 90 -2.31 -1.10 16.06
CA GLU A 90 -1.51 -2.05 15.29
C GLU A 90 -2.32 -2.65 14.13
N GLU A 91 -1.64 -3.12 13.08
CA GLU A 91 -2.29 -3.68 11.89
C GLU A 91 -3.23 -4.85 12.21
N PHE A 92 -2.80 -5.76 13.10
CA PHE A 92 -3.61 -6.92 13.52
C PHE A 92 -4.55 -6.65 14.69
N GLN A 93 -4.39 -5.52 15.35
CA GLN A 93 -5.22 -5.06 16.46
C GLN A 93 -5.55 -3.57 16.32
N PRO A 94 -6.24 -3.18 15.24
CA PRO A 94 -6.60 -1.80 15.01
C PRO A 94 -7.62 -1.33 16.06
N ASN A 95 -7.53 -0.05 16.41
CA ASN A 95 -8.51 0.57 17.28
C ASN A 95 -9.77 0.92 16.48
N ILE A 96 -10.76 0.05 16.54
CA ILE A 96 -11.99 0.16 15.75
C ILE A 96 -12.77 1.45 16.09
N GLU A 97 -12.82 1.84 17.36
CA GLU A 97 -13.51 3.07 17.80
C GLU A 97 -12.86 4.31 17.17
N LYS A 98 -11.53 4.38 17.17
CA LYS A 98 -10.82 5.45 16.48
C LYS A 98 -11.10 5.45 14.98
N LEU A 99 -11.11 4.29 14.32
CA LEU A 99 -11.41 4.21 12.89
C LEU A 99 -12.82 4.68 12.57
N ILE A 100 -13.80 4.36 13.41
CA ILE A 100 -15.18 4.86 13.30
C ILE A 100 -15.21 6.40 13.38
N LEU A 101 -14.46 6.99 14.30
CA LEU A 101 -14.39 8.45 14.47
C LEU A 101 -13.65 9.12 13.31
N ILE A 102 -12.60 8.49 12.79
CA ILE A 102 -11.81 8.99 11.65
C ILE A 102 -12.63 8.99 10.37
N LYS A 103 -13.54 8.02 10.20
CA LYS A 103 -14.36 7.83 8.99
C LYS A 103 -13.49 7.81 7.72
N PRO A 104 -12.58 6.82 7.58
CA PRO A 104 -11.72 6.76 6.42
C PRO A 104 -12.49 6.36 5.16
N ASP A 105 -11.99 6.77 3.99
CA ASP A 105 -12.50 6.37 2.68
C ASP A 105 -12.02 4.97 2.30
N ALA A 106 -10.85 4.57 2.78
CA ALA A 106 -10.25 3.25 2.55
C ALA A 106 -9.15 2.93 3.57
N LEU A 107 -8.91 1.62 3.75
CA LEU A 107 -7.77 1.10 4.50
C LEU A 107 -6.83 0.36 3.54
N PHE A 108 -5.54 0.70 3.56
CA PHE A 108 -4.49 0.01 2.82
C PHE A 108 -3.79 -0.98 3.75
N LEU A 109 -3.97 -2.26 3.48
CA LEU A 109 -3.47 -3.35 4.32
C LEU A 109 -2.66 -4.35 3.49
N SER A 110 -1.69 -5.00 4.13
CA SER A 110 -0.99 -6.12 3.51
C SER A 110 -1.87 -7.37 3.57
N PRO A 111 -2.07 -8.10 2.45
CA PRO A 111 -2.80 -9.36 2.52
C PRO A 111 -1.96 -10.44 3.23
N TYR A 112 -2.63 -11.35 3.93
CA TYR A 112 -2.00 -12.53 4.52
C TYR A 112 -2.80 -13.77 4.14
N GLU A 113 -2.12 -14.93 4.02
CA GLU A 113 -2.75 -16.18 3.60
C GLU A 113 -3.90 -16.60 4.55
N GLN A 114 -3.75 -16.30 5.83
CA GLN A 114 -4.80 -16.55 6.83
C GLN A 114 -5.73 -15.33 6.92
N ALA A 115 -6.70 -15.28 6.03
CA ALA A 115 -7.65 -14.17 5.86
C ALA A 115 -8.52 -13.81 7.09
N GLY A 116 -8.42 -14.55 8.20
CA GLY A 116 -9.16 -14.25 9.43
C GLY A 116 -8.69 -13.01 10.19
N SER A 117 -7.54 -12.44 9.82
CA SER A 117 -6.88 -11.36 10.57
C SER A 117 -7.64 -10.03 10.56
N TYR A 118 -8.53 -9.82 9.58
CA TYR A 118 -9.21 -8.53 9.38
C TYR A 118 -10.73 -8.57 9.56
N GLN A 119 -11.29 -9.66 10.12
CA GLN A 119 -12.74 -9.89 10.24
C GLN A 119 -13.52 -8.76 10.93
N ASN A 120 -12.89 -8.01 11.82
CA ASN A 120 -13.54 -6.90 12.49
C ASN A 120 -13.54 -5.60 11.67
N LEU A 121 -12.65 -5.47 10.69
CA LEU A 121 -12.59 -4.31 9.80
C LEU A 121 -13.70 -4.32 8.75
N ASP A 122 -14.15 -5.49 8.34
CA ASP A 122 -15.29 -5.63 7.40
C ASP A 122 -16.55 -4.97 7.95
N LYS A 123 -16.70 -4.95 9.28
CA LYS A 123 -17.85 -4.31 9.97
C LYS A 123 -17.85 -2.78 9.86
N LEU A 124 -16.73 -2.17 9.49
CA LEU A 124 -16.65 -0.73 9.28
C LEU A 124 -17.37 -0.28 8.01
N GLY A 125 -17.66 -1.20 7.08
CA GLY A 125 -18.22 -0.87 5.77
C GLY A 125 -17.31 0.00 4.90
N VAL A 126 -16.02 0.04 5.22
CA VAL A 126 -14.99 0.83 4.52
C VAL A 126 -14.21 -0.11 3.60
N PRO A 127 -13.95 0.27 2.33
CA PRO A 127 -13.14 -0.53 1.44
C PRO A 127 -11.75 -0.85 2.01
N ILE A 128 -11.39 -2.13 2.01
CA ILE A 128 -10.02 -2.57 2.29
C ILE A 128 -9.31 -2.75 0.96
N ILE A 129 -8.16 -2.10 0.82
CA ILE A 129 -7.28 -2.17 -0.34
C ILE A 129 -6.08 -3.03 0.04
N PHE A 130 -6.03 -4.24 -0.52
CA PHE A 130 -4.94 -5.17 -0.30
C PHE A 130 -3.75 -4.84 -1.19
N CYS A 131 -2.62 -4.51 -0.56
CA CYS A 131 -1.36 -4.20 -1.21
C CYS A 131 -0.44 -5.41 -1.09
N ALA A 132 -0.34 -6.20 -2.15
CA ALA A 132 0.49 -7.40 -2.20
C ALA A 132 1.92 -7.13 -2.72
N ASP A 133 2.37 -5.88 -2.65
CA ASP A 133 3.68 -5.41 -3.14
C ASP A 133 4.85 -6.19 -2.54
N TYR A 134 4.76 -6.57 -1.26
CA TYR A 134 5.80 -7.34 -0.58
C TYR A 134 5.96 -8.77 -1.12
N MET A 135 4.96 -9.28 -1.86
CA MET A 135 4.97 -10.62 -2.48
C MET A 135 5.53 -10.60 -3.92
N GLU A 136 5.86 -9.43 -4.44
CA GLU A 136 6.43 -9.32 -5.78
C GLU A 136 7.83 -9.96 -5.86
N SER A 137 8.08 -10.65 -6.96
CA SER A 137 9.32 -11.42 -7.17
C SER A 137 10.55 -10.57 -7.52
N SER A 138 10.35 -9.28 -7.84
CA SER A 138 11.45 -8.37 -8.15
C SER A 138 11.26 -6.99 -7.52
N SER A 139 12.35 -6.29 -7.26
CA SER A 139 12.34 -4.93 -6.73
C SER A 139 11.61 -3.96 -7.68
N LEU A 140 11.74 -4.19 -9.00
CA LEU A 140 11.07 -3.35 -10.00
C LEU A 140 9.56 -3.58 -9.99
N ALA A 141 9.10 -4.83 -9.91
CA ALA A 141 7.68 -5.15 -9.80
C ALA A 141 7.08 -4.55 -8.50
N ARG A 142 7.83 -4.60 -7.39
CA ARG A 142 7.43 -3.95 -6.14
C ARG A 142 7.29 -2.44 -6.31
N ALA A 143 8.23 -1.78 -6.98
CA ALA A 143 8.16 -0.34 -7.24
C ALA A 143 6.98 0.03 -8.15
N GLU A 144 6.56 -0.86 -9.06
CA GLU A 144 5.43 -0.62 -9.97
C GLU A 144 4.08 -0.45 -9.25
N TRP A 145 3.96 -0.95 -8.03
CA TRP A 145 2.77 -0.71 -7.20
C TRP A 145 2.47 0.77 -6.99
N MET A 146 3.46 1.63 -7.15
CA MET A 146 3.26 3.09 -7.18
C MET A 146 2.15 3.53 -8.16
N LYS A 147 2.03 2.86 -9.32
CA LYS A 147 0.98 3.13 -10.30
C LYS A 147 -0.41 2.76 -9.77
N VAL A 148 -0.51 1.68 -8.97
CA VAL A 148 -1.77 1.28 -8.34
C VAL A 148 -2.23 2.36 -7.36
N TYR A 149 -1.31 2.90 -6.56
CA TYR A 149 -1.62 4.04 -5.68
C TYR A 149 -2.04 5.26 -6.49
N GLY A 150 -1.35 5.55 -7.61
CA GLY A 150 -1.71 6.64 -8.51
C GLY A 150 -3.19 6.64 -8.90
N LEU A 151 -3.76 5.46 -9.21
CA LEU A 151 -5.17 5.30 -9.56
C LEU A 151 -6.12 5.69 -8.40
N PHE A 152 -5.77 5.36 -7.17
CA PHE A 152 -6.63 5.66 -6.02
C PHE A 152 -6.63 7.15 -5.65
N PHE A 153 -5.55 7.87 -5.97
CA PHE A 153 -5.39 9.28 -5.62
C PHE A 153 -5.47 10.22 -6.83
N ASN A 154 -5.85 9.70 -8.01
CA ASN A 154 -5.96 10.47 -9.27
C ASN A 154 -4.67 11.22 -9.59
N CYS A 155 -3.53 10.55 -9.43
CA CYS A 155 -2.19 11.08 -9.70
C CYS A 155 -1.34 10.12 -10.55
N GLU A 156 -1.97 9.44 -11.52
CA GLU A 156 -1.37 8.43 -12.38
C GLU A 156 -0.19 8.98 -13.18
N GLU A 157 -0.28 10.22 -13.63
CA GLU A 157 0.80 10.87 -14.38
C GLU A 157 2.07 10.99 -13.54
N LEU A 158 1.94 11.44 -12.29
CA LEU A 158 3.08 11.50 -11.36
C LEU A 158 3.62 10.11 -11.04
N ALA A 159 2.73 9.16 -10.77
CA ALA A 159 3.11 7.77 -10.49
C ALA A 159 3.87 7.14 -11.67
N GLY A 160 3.40 7.38 -12.90
CA GLY A 160 4.08 6.94 -14.12
C GLY A 160 5.49 7.51 -14.24
N LYS A 161 5.64 8.83 -14.10
CA LYS A 161 6.95 9.51 -14.17
C LYS A 161 7.94 8.99 -13.12
N LEU A 162 7.49 8.83 -11.88
CA LEU A 162 8.34 8.31 -10.81
C LEU A 162 8.75 6.86 -11.08
N PHE A 163 7.84 6.03 -11.57
CA PHE A 163 8.16 4.65 -11.93
C PHE A 163 9.16 4.58 -13.09
N GLU A 164 8.98 5.39 -14.15
CA GLU A 164 9.92 5.45 -15.29
C GLU A 164 11.33 5.85 -14.84
N GLU A 165 11.45 6.73 -13.86
CA GLU A 165 12.75 7.09 -13.28
C GLU A 165 13.37 5.89 -12.53
N VAL A 166 12.60 5.21 -11.69
CA VAL A 166 13.05 4.00 -10.97
C VAL A 166 13.46 2.92 -11.98
N GLU A 167 12.64 2.66 -13.01
CA GLU A 167 12.94 1.66 -14.03
C GLU A 167 14.23 1.97 -14.79
N ARG A 168 14.41 3.22 -15.20
CA ARG A 168 15.63 3.67 -15.89
C ARG A 168 16.87 3.46 -15.01
N ASN A 169 16.80 3.87 -13.75
CA ASN A 169 17.89 3.69 -12.80
C ASN A 169 18.20 2.20 -12.54
N TYR A 170 17.16 1.39 -12.37
CA TYR A 170 17.29 -0.05 -12.20
C TYR A 170 17.98 -0.72 -13.40
N LYS A 171 17.54 -0.41 -14.62
CA LYS A 171 18.15 -0.93 -15.87
C LYS A 171 19.61 -0.51 -16.01
N ALA A 172 19.94 0.75 -15.67
CA ALA A 172 21.30 1.25 -15.71
C ALA A 172 22.21 0.50 -14.72
N GLN A 173 21.76 0.32 -13.47
CA GLN A 173 22.50 -0.42 -12.44
C GLN A 173 22.68 -1.89 -12.83
N THR A 174 21.66 -2.51 -13.38
CA THR A 174 21.73 -3.89 -13.86
C THR A 174 22.76 -4.04 -14.99
N ALA A 175 22.77 -3.11 -15.94
CA ALA A 175 23.77 -3.11 -17.02
C ALA A 175 25.20 -2.95 -16.48
N MET A 176 25.41 -2.05 -15.52
CA MET A 176 26.72 -1.88 -14.85
C MET A 176 27.14 -3.15 -14.11
N ALA A 177 26.22 -3.78 -13.39
CA ALA A 177 26.50 -5.02 -12.66
C ALA A 177 26.91 -6.18 -13.60
N HIS A 178 26.26 -6.29 -14.76
CA HIS A 178 26.63 -7.29 -15.77
C HIS A 178 28.03 -7.05 -16.39
N GLN A 179 28.48 -5.78 -16.45
CA GLN A 179 29.81 -5.45 -16.93
C GLN A 179 30.90 -5.61 -15.86
N ALA A 180 30.51 -5.63 -14.58
CA ALA A 180 31.43 -5.82 -13.48
C ALA A 180 31.91 -7.29 -13.44
N ASN A 181 33.23 -7.49 -13.56
CA ASN A 181 33.86 -8.81 -13.47
C ASN A 181 34.01 -9.32 -12.03
N SER A 182 33.11 -8.88 -11.14
CA SER A 182 33.12 -9.23 -9.73
C SER A 182 32.26 -10.45 -9.49
N LYS A 183 32.85 -11.45 -8.82
CA LYS A 183 32.14 -12.64 -8.31
C LYS A 183 31.83 -12.53 -6.82
N ASN A 184 31.60 -11.31 -6.33
CA ASN A 184 31.27 -11.10 -4.93
C ASN A 184 29.88 -11.66 -4.66
N GLU A 185 29.79 -12.57 -3.71
CA GLU A 185 28.54 -13.06 -3.17
C GLU A 185 28.13 -12.18 -1.99
N ILE A 186 26.87 -11.77 -1.97
CA ILE A 186 26.32 -10.97 -0.87
C ILE A 186 25.21 -11.78 -0.21
N PHE A 187 25.38 -12.03 1.08
CA PHE A 187 24.32 -12.59 1.90
C PHE A 187 23.46 -11.47 2.46
N THR A 188 22.17 -11.50 2.16
CA THR A 188 21.19 -10.54 2.70
C THR A 188 20.19 -11.28 3.60
N GLU A 189 20.70 -11.81 4.70
CA GLU A 189 19.86 -12.55 5.63
C GLU A 189 19.63 -11.76 6.92
N ARG A 190 18.56 -12.12 7.60
CA ARG A 190 18.21 -11.53 8.87
C ARG A 190 18.38 -12.53 10.00
N LEU A 191 19.19 -12.16 11.00
CA LEU A 191 19.30 -12.93 12.23
C LEU A 191 18.11 -12.61 13.16
N MET A 192 17.27 -13.60 13.44
CA MET A 192 16.17 -13.48 14.38
C MET A 192 16.24 -14.62 15.39
N SER A 193 16.26 -14.26 16.69
CA SER A 193 16.30 -15.26 17.79
C SER A 193 17.40 -16.31 17.64
N GLY A 194 18.56 -15.92 17.12
CA GLY A 194 19.71 -16.79 16.94
C GLY A 194 19.69 -17.66 15.67
N THR A 195 18.67 -17.50 14.81
CA THR A 195 18.55 -18.23 13.53
C THR A 195 18.61 -17.28 12.35
N TRP A 196 19.34 -17.67 11.32
CA TRP A 196 19.39 -16.97 10.04
C TRP A 196 18.17 -17.36 9.17
N TYR A 197 17.52 -16.36 8.59
CA TYR A 197 16.36 -16.51 7.68
C TYR A 197 16.64 -15.83 6.37
#